data_7a9104a7f25558f60a5fdc93ce067c37
#
_entry.id   7a9104a7f25558f60a5fdc93ce067c37
#
_cell.length_a   1.000
_cell.length_b   1.000
_cell.length_c   1.000
_cell.angle_alpha   90.00
_cell.angle_beta   90.00
_cell.angle_gamma   90.00
#
_symmetry.space_group_name_H-M   'P 1'
#
loop_
_entity.id
_entity.type
_entity.pdbx_description
1 polymer ?
#
loop_
_entity_poly.entity_id
_entity_poly.type
_entity_poly.pdbx_seq_one_letter_code
_entity_poly.pdbx_strand_id
1 'polypeptide(L)'
;GFNSVRRFNTAFSEHYGLNPSQLRRHRADAPPRDSNGILIRAAYRPPYDVAAMVGFHCKRMLGGVEAMTVAGNATQFGRTLRIEHAGKIYRGWMWGQFVEARHVVEMRVSDSLLGCLPVVTTRLRAMLDLDADPMAINAVLDPLFPDAGGLRVPGTMDGFELAVRAILGQQITIAAARTITQRLVDRFGEDLQTPIAQLTRLFPSAQVLAEASGDGPGQLGIVKQRQTAIGALANAVL
;
A
#
# COMPACT_ATOMS: atom_id res chain seq x y z
N GLY A 1 -9.71 25.81 6.44
CA GLY A 1 -9.83 25.29 7.81
C GLY A 1 -11.30 25.19 8.23
N PHE A 2 -11.62 24.26 9.13
CA PHE A 2 -12.99 24.08 9.63
C PHE A 2 -13.34 25.17 10.64
N ASN A 3 -14.44 25.89 10.42
CA ASN A 3 -14.90 26.99 11.28
C ASN A 3 -15.61 26.53 12.56
N SER A 4 -15.80 25.22 12.77
CA SER A 4 -16.34 24.66 14.02
C SER A 4 -15.89 23.21 14.26
N VAL A 5 -15.69 22.88 15.53
CA VAL A 5 -15.36 21.50 15.99
C VAL A 5 -16.44 20.51 15.57
N ARG A 6 -17.70 20.92 15.52
CA ARG A 6 -18.82 20.08 15.10
C ARG A 6 -18.70 19.70 13.63
N ARG A 7 -18.44 20.66 12.74
CA ARG A 7 -18.21 20.39 11.31
C ARG A 7 -16.97 19.53 11.07
N PHE A 8 -15.90 19.78 11.82
CA PHE A 8 -14.71 18.93 11.79
C PHE A 8 -15.04 17.49 12.19
N ASN A 9 -15.74 17.30 13.32
CA ASN A 9 -16.12 15.96 13.81
C ASN A 9 -17.04 15.24 12.83
N THR A 10 -17.99 15.94 12.21
CA THR A 10 -18.89 15.35 11.19
C THR A 10 -18.10 14.92 9.97
N ALA A 11 -17.33 15.82 9.37
CA ALA A 11 -16.50 15.50 8.19
C ALA A 11 -15.46 14.41 8.50
N PHE A 12 -14.89 14.42 9.71
CA PHE A 12 -13.97 13.38 10.14
C PHE A 12 -14.65 12.03 10.28
N SER A 13 -15.85 11.99 10.88
CA SER A 13 -16.62 10.75 11.03
C SER A 13 -17.12 10.22 9.68
N GLU A 14 -17.52 11.10 8.78
CA GLU A 14 -17.93 10.73 7.42
C GLU A 14 -16.76 10.16 6.61
N HIS A 15 -15.58 10.76 6.77
CA HIS A 15 -14.38 10.37 6.00
C HIS A 15 -13.69 9.12 6.56
N TYR A 16 -13.63 8.98 7.90
CA TYR A 16 -12.88 7.91 8.57
C TYR A 16 -13.77 6.86 9.23
N GLY A 17 -15.09 7.05 9.25
CA GLY A 17 -16.01 6.17 9.97
C GLY A 17 -15.84 6.17 11.50
N LEU A 18 -15.06 7.09 12.05
CA LEU A 18 -14.64 7.18 13.45
C LEU A 18 -14.81 8.59 14.00
N ASN A 19 -15.15 8.68 15.27
CA ASN A 19 -15.21 9.92 16.00
C ASN A 19 -13.78 10.30 16.50
N PRO A 20 -13.28 11.55 16.37
CA PRO A 20 -11.96 11.96 16.89
C PRO A 20 -11.75 11.62 18.38
N SER A 21 -12.83 11.57 19.17
CA SER A 21 -12.80 11.16 20.57
C SER A 21 -12.58 9.65 20.77
N GLN A 22 -12.98 8.83 19.82
CA GLN A 22 -12.72 7.38 19.83
C GLN A 22 -11.25 7.10 19.54
N LEU A 23 -10.65 7.83 18.60
CA LEU A 23 -9.22 7.80 18.33
C LEU A 23 -8.36 8.16 19.55
N ARG A 24 -8.80 9.15 20.34
CA ARG A 24 -8.08 9.54 21.57
C ARG A 24 -8.18 8.50 22.69
N ARG A 25 -9.31 7.82 22.83
CA ARG A 25 -9.51 6.77 23.85
C ARG A 25 -8.76 5.47 23.53
N HIS A 26 -8.51 5.17 22.26
CA HIS A 26 -7.71 4.00 21.87
C HIS A 26 -6.21 4.18 22.11
N ARG A 27 -5.78 5.37 22.53
CA ARG A 27 -4.38 5.72 22.80
C ARG A 27 -3.90 5.39 24.22
N ALA A 28 -4.82 5.12 25.15
CA ALA A 28 -4.52 4.82 26.55
C ALA A 28 -4.87 3.37 26.85
N ASP A 29 -3.87 2.54 27.12
CA ASP A 29 -3.89 1.31 27.94
C ASP A 29 -4.87 0.18 27.56
N ALA A 30 -5.00 -0.20 26.28
CA ALA A 30 -5.62 -1.48 25.95
C ALA A 30 -4.57 -2.48 25.46
N PRO A 31 -4.51 -3.72 26.03
CA PRO A 31 -3.76 -4.81 25.43
C PRO A 31 -4.27 -5.07 24.01
N PRO A 32 -3.43 -5.67 23.11
CA PRO A 32 -3.86 -5.95 21.75
C PRO A 32 -5.10 -6.85 21.80
N ARG A 33 -6.26 -6.26 21.63
CA ARG A 33 -7.48 -7.01 21.30
C ARG A 33 -7.24 -7.55 19.91
N ASP A 34 -7.70 -8.77 19.63
CA ASP A 34 -7.92 -9.31 18.28
C ASP A 34 -8.85 -8.35 17.51
N SER A 35 -8.33 -7.18 17.17
CA SER A 35 -9.14 -6.18 16.51
C SER A 35 -9.12 -6.50 15.03
N ASN A 36 -10.28 -6.64 14.50
CA ASN A 36 -10.55 -6.80 13.07
C ASN A 36 -10.11 -5.55 12.26
N GLY A 37 -9.27 -4.69 12.85
CA GLY A 37 -8.82 -3.42 12.32
C GLY A 37 -9.95 -2.38 12.19
N ILE A 38 -9.56 -1.15 11.87
CA ILE A 38 -10.48 -0.03 11.64
C ILE A 38 -10.89 0.00 10.19
N LEU A 39 -12.19 0.06 9.94
CA LEU A 39 -12.72 0.19 8.58
C LEU A 39 -12.63 1.65 8.13
N ILE A 40 -11.90 1.90 7.05
CA ILE A 40 -11.91 3.15 6.31
C ILE A 40 -12.64 2.97 4.98
N ARG A 41 -13.25 4.04 4.50
CA ARG A 41 -13.92 4.11 3.20
C ARG A 41 -13.33 5.24 2.39
N ALA A 42 -12.88 4.92 1.18
CA ALA A 42 -12.35 5.89 0.25
C ALA A 42 -13.21 5.88 -1.03
N ALA A 43 -13.93 6.96 -1.27
CA ALA A 43 -14.72 7.10 -2.49
C ALA A 43 -13.83 7.38 -3.70
N TYR A 44 -14.30 6.98 -4.88
CA TYR A 44 -13.72 7.30 -6.18
C TYR A 44 -14.79 7.72 -7.16
N ARG A 45 -14.40 8.42 -8.23
CA ARG A 45 -15.31 8.83 -9.31
C ARG A 45 -15.40 7.72 -10.36
N PRO A 46 -16.63 7.29 -10.77
CA PRO A 46 -16.79 6.40 -11.91
C PRO A 46 -16.63 7.18 -13.23
N PRO A 47 -16.31 6.46 -14.36
CA PRO A 47 -15.96 5.06 -14.42
C PRO A 47 -14.59 4.74 -13.80
N TYR A 48 -14.42 3.50 -13.33
CA TYR A 48 -13.17 3.00 -12.78
C TYR A 48 -12.99 1.53 -13.17
N ASP A 49 -11.94 1.21 -13.91
CA ASP A 49 -11.60 -0.17 -14.27
C ASP A 49 -10.90 -0.87 -13.09
N VAL A 50 -11.72 -1.45 -12.21
CA VAL A 50 -11.25 -2.20 -11.03
C VAL A 50 -10.42 -3.41 -11.44
N ALA A 51 -10.81 -4.10 -12.52
CA ALA A 51 -10.12 -5.31 -12.97
C ALA A 51 -8.70 -4.99 -13.46
N ALA A 52 -8.52 -3.91 -14.22
CA ALA A 52 -7.20 -3.48 -14.68
C ALA A 52 -6.30 -3.08 -13.50
N MET A 53 -6.82 -2.30 -12.53
CA MET A 53 -6.07 -1.87 -11.35
C MET A 53 -5.63 -3.06 -10.49
N VAL A 54 -6.57 -3.91 -10.13
CA VAL A 54 -6.32 -5.11 -9.33
C VAL A 54 -5.37 -6.06 -10.07
N GLY A 55 -5.57 -6.25 -11.37
CA GLY A 55 -4.70 -7.08 -12.22
C GLY A 55 -3.28 -6.56 -12.30
N PHE A 56 -3.09 -5.22 -12.32
CA PHE A 56 -1.76 -4.61 -12.29
C PHE A 56 -0.99 -4.97 -11.01
N HIS A 57 -1.63 -4.81 -9.85
CA HIS A 57 -1.01 -5.12 -8.56
C HIS A 57 -0.79 -6.64 -8.39
N CYS A 58 -1.77 -7.46 -8.81
CA CYS A 58 -1.66 -8.93 -8.74
C CYS A 58 -0.43 -9.47 -9.48
N LYS A 59 -0.19 -9.00 -10.70
CA LYS A 59 0.96 -9.44 -11.51
C LYS A 59 2.32 -9.13 -10.85
N ARG A 60 2.37 -8.18 -9.93
CA ARG A 60 3.57 -7.68 -9.25
C ARG A 60 3.65 -8.05 -7.77
N MET A 61 2.66 -8.76 -7.27
CA MET A 61 2.48 -9.09 -5.86
C MET A 61 3.66 -9.88 -5.29
N LEU A 62 4.10 -9.52 -4.08
CA LEU A 62 5.13 -10.20 -3.30
C LEU A 62 4.49 -10.95 -2.15
N GLY A 63 4.69 -12.27 -2.10
CA GLY A 63 4.19 -13.11 -1.02
C GLY A 63 4.72 -12.67 0.35
N GLY A 64 3.86 -12.76 1.36
CA GLY A 64 4.15 -12.27 2.70
C GLY A 64 3.91 -10.77 2.88
N VAL A 65 4.20 -9.94 1.87
CA VAL A 65 4.01 -8.47 1.90
C VAL A 65 2.65 -8.08 1.34
N GLU A 66 2.25 -8.71 0.25
CA GLU A 66 1.00 -8.42 -0.46
C GLU A 66 0.22 -9.73 -0.62
N ALA A 67 -1.09 -9.62 -0.59
CA ALA A 67 -1.96 -10.77 -0.78
C ALA A 67 -3.28 -10.38 -1.45
N MET A 68 -3.88 -11.36 -2.12
CA MET A 68 -5.18 -11.23 -2.74
C MET A 68 -5.94 -12.56 -2.60
N THR A 69 -7.24 -12.45 -2.37
CA THR A 69 -8.16 -13.61 -2.38
C THR A 69 -9.38 -13.28 -3.22
N VAL A 70 -9.90 -14.28 -3.91
CA VAL A 70 -11.15 -14.19 -4.65
C VAL A 70 -12.16 -15.07 -3.93
N ALA A 71 -13.26 -14.48 -3.45
CA ALA A 71 -14.35 -15.17 -2.78
C ALA A 71 -15.68 -14.81 -3.47
N GLY A 72 -16.21 -15.72 -4.27
CA GLY A 72 -17.36 -15.43 -5.14
C GLY A 72 -17.03 -14.30 -6.12
N ASN A 73 -17.84 -13.25 -6.13
CA ASN A 73 -17.66 -12.08 -6.98
C ASN A 73 -16.79 -10.99 -6.33
N ALA A 74 -16.31 -11.19 -5.09
CA ALA A 74 -15.51 -10.20 -4.39
C ALA A 74 -14.02 -10.54 -4.46
N THR A 75 -13.21 -9.58 -4.89
CA THR A 75 -11.75 -9.65 -4.80
C THR A 75 -11.30 -8.81 -3.64
N GLN A 76 -10.75 -9.47 -2.63
CA GLN A 76 -10.11 -8.83 -1.50
C GLN A 76 -8.59 -8.77 -1.73
N PHE A 77 -7.98 -7.69 -1.34
CA PHE A 77 -6.54 -7.46 -1.45
C PHE A 77 -6.02 -6.66 -0.28
N GLY A 78 -4.74 -6.73 -0.07
CA GLY A 78 -4.11 -5.94 0.98
C GLY A 78 -2.62 -6.17 1.07
N ARG A 79 -2.03 -5.53 2.06
CA ARG A 79 -0.60 -5.60 2.29
C ARG A 79 -0.19 -5.23 3.71
N THR A 80 1.03 -5.56 4.05
CA THR A 80 1.73 -5.05 5.22
C THR A 80 2.31 -3.66 4.95
N LEU A 81 2.46 -2.85 5.99
CA LEU A 81 2.93 -1.48 5.92
C LEU A 81 3.96 -1.20 7.03
N ARG A 82 5.04 -0.51 6.65
CA ARG A 82 5.92 0.22 7.56
C ARG A 82 5.81 1.70 7.20
N ILE A 83 5.45 2.53 8.16
CA ILE A 83 5.29 3.98 7.94
C ILE A 83 6.05 4.71 9.04
N GLU A 84 6.97 5.56 8.64
CA GLU A 84 7.56 6.53 9.52
C GLU A 84 6.72 7.80 9.50
N HIS A 85 6.30 8.27 10.68
CA HIS A 85 5.50 9.48 10.84
C HIS A 85 5.76 10.10 12.21
N ALA A 86 6.05 11.40 12.23
CA ALA A 86 6.32 12.17 13.45
C ALA A 86 7.39 11.52 14.35
N GLY A 87 8.49 11.03 13.76
CA GLY A 87 9.61 10.38 14.46
C GLY A 87 9.30 9.00 15.04
N LYS A 88 8.18 8.37 14.61
CA LYS A 88 7.79 7.02 15.03
C LYS A 88 7.62 6.10 13.83
N ILE A 89 8.01 4.84 14.01
CA ILE A 89 7.81 3.79 13.02
C ILE A 89 6.56 3.00 13.41
N TYR A 90 5.58 2.99 12.51
CA TYR A 90 4.35 2.23 12.62
C TYR A 90 4.46 1.00 11.72
N ARG A 91 4.08 -0.17 12.24
CA ARG A 91 4.02 -1.44 11.51
C ARG A 91 2.63 -2.01 11.62
N GLY A 92 2.10 -2.49 10.50
CA GLY A 92 0.75 -3.03 10.48
C GLY A 92 0.36 -3.54 9.11
N TRP A 93 -0.92 -3.68 8.92
CA TRP A 93 -1.51 -4.22 7.70
C TRP A 93 -2.75 -3.44 7.30
N MET A 94 -3.11 -3.54 6.03
CA MET A 94 -4.41 -3.17 5.48
C MET A 94 -4.97 -4.30 4.63
N TRP A 95 -6.31 -4.49 4.65
CA TRP A 95 -7.02 -5.52 3.93
C TRP A 95 -8.43 -5.09 3.57
N GLY A 96 -8.85 -5.21 2.31
CA GLY A 96 -10.17 -4.77 1.89
C GLY A 96 -10.51 -5.09 0.45
N GLN A 97 -11.50 -4.36 -0.09
CA GLN A 97 -12.06 -4.62 -1.41
C GLN A 97 -12.66 -3.35 -2.03
N PHE A 98 -12.85 -3.39 -3.34
CA PHE A 98 -13.74 -2.45 -4.02
C PHE A 98 -15.19 -2.84 -3.79
N VAL A 99 -16.05 -1.86 -3.50
CA VAL A 99 -17.50 -2.01 -3.43
C VAL A 99 -18.07 -1.16 -4.58
N GLU A 100 -18.05 -1.75 -5.78
CA GLU A 100 -18.33 -1.04 -7.03
C GLU A 100 -19.72 -0.40 -7.07
N ALA A 101 -20.72 -1.08 -6.54
CA ALA A 101 -22.10 -0.56 -6.45
C ALA A 101 -22.21 0.77 -5.65
N ARG A 102 -21.21 1.11 -4.84
CA ARG A 102 -21.16 2.34 -4.04
C ARG A 102 -20.02 3.26 -4.44
N HIS A 103 -19.21 2.88 -5.42
CA HIS A 103 -18.00 3.59 -5.84
C HIS A 103 -17.05 3.91 -4.69
N VAL A 104 -16.81 2.93 -3.82
CA VAL A 104 -15.91 3.06 -2.68
C VAL A 104 -14.96 1.88 -2.57
N VAL A 105 -13.78 2.14 -2.04
CA VAL A 105 -12.86 1.13 -1.52
C VAL A 105 -13.10 1.03 -0.02
N GLU A 106 -13.44 -0.15 0.48
CA GLU A 106 -13.51 -0.46 1.90
C GLU A 106 -12.24 -1.17 2.32
N MET A 107 -11.51 -0.59 3.26
CA MET A 107 -10.23 -1.11 3.72
C MET A 107 -10.19 -1.16 5.24
N ARG A 108 -9.91 -2.33 5.81
CA ARG A 108 -9.56 -2.48 7.21
C ARG A 108 -8.08 -2.19 7.39
N VAL A 109 -7.75 -1.42 8.39
CA VAL A 109 -6.39 -1.02 8.74
C VAL A 109 -6.14 -1.42 10.18
N SER A 110 -5.01 -2.07 10.45
CA SER A 110 -4.67 -2.50 11.81
C SER A 110 -4.60 -1.34 12.79
N ASP A 111 -4.98 -1.55 14.03
CA ASP A 111 -4.99 -0.54 15.10
C ASP A 111 -3.58 0.04 15.34
N SER A 112 -2.54 -0.74 15.08
CA SER A 112 -1.15 -0.30 15.17
C SER A 112 -0.81 0.89 14.25
N LEU A 113 -1.59 1.09 13.17
CA LEU A 113 -1.42 2.20 12.22
C LEU A 113 -2.28 3.44 12.55
N LEU A 114 -3.06 3.44 13.63
CA LEU A 114 -3.92 4.56 14.02
C LEU A 114 -3.19 5.89 14.13
N GLY A 115 -1.98 5.88 14.65
CA GLY A 115 -1.19 7.09 14.83
C GLY A 115 -0.75 7.74 13.51
N CYS A 116 -0.80 7.01 12.39
CA CYS A 116 -0.46 7.51 11.06
C CYS A 116 -1.60 7.29 10.04
N LEU A 117 -2.84 7.08 10.49
CA LEU A 117 -4.00 6.80 9.63
C LEU A 117 -4.21 7.81 8.50
N PRO A 118 -4.02 9.13 8.67
CA PRO A 118 -4.08 10.08 7.56
C PRO A 118 -3.06 9.77 6.46
N VAL A 119 -1.84 9.37 6.83
CA VAL A 119 -0.79 8.99 5.87
C VAL A 119 -1.18 7.71 5.12
N VAL A 120 -1.69 6.70 5.84
CA VAL A 120 -2.22 5.46 5.23
C VAL A 120 -3.30 5.79 4.21
N THR A 121 -4.28 6.62 4.59
CA THR A 121 -5.40 6.98 3.71
C THR A 121 -4.93 7.74 2.47
N THR A 122 -4.03 8.72 2.64
CA THR A 122 -3.48 9.48 1.50
C THR A 122 -2.71 8.57 0.55
N ARG A 123 -1.87 7.68 1.08
CA ARG A 123 -1.11 6.73 0.25
C ARG A 123 -2.01 5.70 -0.45
N LEU A 124 -3.06 5.21 0.24
CA LEU A 124 -4.06 4.33 -0.38
C LEU A 124 -4.76 5.02 -1.56
N ARG A 125 -5.19 6.28 -1.39
CA ARG A 125 -5.80 7.07 -2.46
C ARG A 125 -4.86 7.23 -3.65
N ALA A 126 -3.59 7.55 -3.38
CA ALA A 126 -2.56 7.68 -4.42
C ALA A 126 -2.23 6.32 -5.09
N MET A 127 -2.13 5.22 -4.31
CA MET A 127 -1.85 3.89 -4.84
C MET A 127 -2.91 3.44 -5.85
N LEU A 128 -4.18 3.74 -5.56
CA LEU A 128 -5.31 3.35 -6.38
C LEU A 128 -5.83 4.48 -7.29
N ASP A 129 -5.17 5.65 -7.31
CA ASP A 129 -5.54 6.81 -8.13
C ASP A 129 -7.03 7.21 -7.95
N LEU A 130 -7.50 7.24 -6.68
CA LEU A 130 -8.92 7.46 -6.37
C LEU A 130 -9.37 8.91 -6.57
N ASP A 131 -8.42 9.86 -6.64
CA ASP A 131 -8.70 11.28 -6.77
C ASP A 131 -8.78 11.75 -8.22
N ALA A 132 -8.42 10.90 -9.18
CA ALA A 132 -8.48 11.22 -10.59
C ALA A 132 -9.88 11.65 -11.04
N ASP A 133 -9.94 12.53 -12.02
CA ASP A 133 -11.18 12.92 -12.70
C ASP A 133 -11.30 12.16 -14.03
N PRO A 134 -12.05 11.04 -14.07
CA PRO A 134 -12.14 10.21 -15.26
C PRO A 134 -12.81 10.93 -16.43
N MET A 135 -13.72 11.88 -16.16
CA MET A 135 -14.40 12.62 -17.22
C MET A 135 -13.43 13.56 -17.95
N ALA A 136 -12.57 14.26 -17.18
CA ALA A 136 -11.53 15.11 -17.75
C ALA A 136 -10.47 14.31 -18.51
N ILE A 137 -10.08 13.14 -17.98
CA ILE A 137 -9.12 12.22 -18.61
C ILE A 137 -9.69 11.68 -19.92
N ASN A 138 -10.92 11.15 -19.89
CA ASN A 138 -11.58 10.56 -21.05
C ASN A 138 -11.80 11.61 -22.16
N ALA A 139 -12.17 12.84 -21.82
CA ALA A 139 -12.33 13.91 -22.80
C ALA A 139 -11.07 14.13 -23.66
N VAL A 140 -9.89 13.82 -23.14
CA VAL A 140 -8.61 13.92 -23.86
C VAL A 140 -8.24 12.61 -24.55
N LEU A 141 -8.49 11.47 -23.91
CA LEU A 141 -7.99 10.16 -24.36
C LEU A 141 -8.94 9.41 -25.29
N ASP A 142 -10.28 9.59 -25.15
CA ASP A 142 -11.27 8.84 -25.93
C ASP A 142 -11.08 8.93 -27.47
N PRO A 143 -10.63 10.05 -28.06
CA PRO A 143 -10.36 10.10 -29.50
C PRO A 143 -9.25 9.15 -29.96
N LEU A 144 -8.33 8.79 -29.04
CA LEU A 144 -7.17 7.92 -29.32
C LEU A 144 -7.37 6.50 -28.75
N PHE A 145 -8.11 6.38 -27.65
CA PHE A 145 -8.30 5.14 -26.88
C PHE A 145 -9.77 5.01 -26.41
N PRO A 146 -10.73 4.78 -27.31
CA PRO A 146 -12.16 4.82 -27.00
C PRO A 146 -12.60 3.77 -25.95
N ASP A 147 -11.85 2.67 -25.82
CA ASP A 147 -12.17 1.58 -24.89
C ASP A 147 -11.41 1.69 -23.53
N ALA A 148 -10.69 2.79 -23.31
CA ALA A 148 -9.87 2.99 -22.12
C ALA A 148 -10.61 3.67 -20.95
N GLY A 149 -11.93 3.80 -21.04
CA GLY A 149 -12.75 4.46 -20.02
C GLY A 149 -12.58 3.83 -18.64
N GLY A 150 -12.20 4.66 -17.65
CA GLY A 150 -12.00 4.20 -16.27
C GLY A 150 -10.61 3.69 -15.93
N LEU A 151 -9.68 3.66 -16.87
CA LEU A 151 -8.27 3.35 -16.54
C LEU A 151 -7.71 4.36 -15.53
N ARG A 152 -6.84 3.88 -14.67
CA ARG A 152 -6.16 4.64 -13.62
C ARG A 152 -4.66 4.39 -13.67
N VAL A 153 -3.89 5.34 -13.13
CA VAL A 153 -2.44 5.21 -12.99
C VAL A 153 -2.13 4.53 -11.66
N PRO A 154 -1.66 3.27 -11.66
CA PRO A 154 -1.31 2.60 -10.40
C PRO A 154 -0.14 3.29 -9.70
N GLY A 155 -0.35 3.66 -8.44
CA GLY A 155 0.69 4.24 -7.58
C GLY A 155 1.29 3.21 -6.61
N THR A 156 1.85 3.72 -5.52
CA THR A 156 2.50 2.89 -4.49
C THR A 156 2.16 3.36 -3.08
N MET A 157 2.24 2.43 -2.12
CA MET A 157 2.16 2.75 -0.69
C MET A 157 3.51 3.20 -0.13
N ASP A 158 4.62 2.82 -0.77
CA ASP A 158 5.98 3.08 -0.29
C ASP A 158 6.91 3.42 -1.46
N GLY A 159 7.46 4.63 -1.45
CA GLY A 159 8.35 5.12 -2.51
C GLY A 159 9.71 4.41 -2.50
N PHE A 160 10.24 4.06 -1.33
CA PHE A 160 11.50 3.32 -1.23
C PHE A 160 11.36 1.91 -1.82
N GLU A 161 10.30 1.19 -1.44
CA GLU A 161 9.99 -0.11 -2.02
C GLU A 161 9.84 -0.03 -3.54
N LEU A 162 9.11 0.97 -4.06
CA LEU A 162 8.94 1.18 -5.50
C LEU A 162 10.28 1.38 -6.20
N ALA A 163 11.17 2.19 -5.63
CA ALA A 163 12.48 2.46 -6.22
C ALA A 163 13.38 1.21 -6.23
N VAL A 164 13.38 0.42 -5.15
CA VAL A 164 14.08 -0.87 -5.11
C VAL A 164 13.53 -1.83 -6.17
N ARG A 165 12.20 -1.95 -6.28
CA ARG A 165 11.55 -2.77 -7.32
C ARG A 165 11.91 -2.29 -8.73
N ALA A 166 12.00 -0.99 -8.96
CA ALA A 166 12.39 -0.41 -10.25
C ALA A 166 13.85 -0.75 -10.60
N ILE A 167 14.78 -0.64 -9.64
CA ILE A 167 16.19 -1.03 -9.84
C ILE A 167 16.29 -2.51 -10.19
N LEU A 168 15.61 -3.38 -9.44
CA LEU A 168 15.62 -4.82 -9.67
C LEU A 168 14.98 -5.21 -11.01
N GLY A 169 13.96 -4.46 -11.44
CA GLY A 169 13.17 -4.72 -12.64
C GLY A 169 13.77 -4.21 -13.97
N GLN A 170 14.87 -3.45 -13.93
CA GLN A 170 15.47 -2.90 -15.15
C GLN A 170 15.86 -4.01 -16.14
N GLN A 171 15.44 -3.87 -17.40
CA GLN A 171 15.82 -4.75 -18.52
C GLN A 171 15.51 -6.25 -18.32
N ILE A 172 14.53 -6.59 -17.48
CA ILE A 172 14.06 -7.96 -17.29
C ILE A 172 12.53 -8.00 -17.29
N THR A 173 11.97 -9.20 -17.40
CA THR A 173 10.51 -9.40 -17.38
C THR A 173 9.93 -9.13 -15.97
N ILE A 174 8.65 -8.77 -15.90
CA ILE A 174 7.93 -8.58 -14.63
C ILE A 174 8.03 -9.84 -13.75
N ALA A 175 7.93 -11.03 -14.33
CA ALA A 175 8.04 -12.28 -13.60
C ALA A 175 9.44 -12.48 -12.99
N ALA A 176 10.50 -12.21 -13.74
CA ALA A 176 11.88 -12.27 -13.24
C ALA A 176 12.13 -11.23 -12.15
N ALA A 177 11.67 -9.99 -12.35
CA ALA A 177 11.76 -8.93 -11.35
C ALA A 177 11.07 -9.32 -10.04
N ARG A 178 9.84 -9.87 -10.13
CA ARG A 178 9.10 -10.37 -8.97
C ARG A 178 9.86 -11.46 -8.23
N THR A 179 10.41 -12.44 -8.96
CA THR A 179 11.18 -13.55 -8.37
C THR A 179 12.40 -13.04 -7.60
N ILE A 180 13.17 -12.11 -8.16
CA ILE A 180 14.35 -11.54 -7.50
C ILE A 180 13.93 -10.72 -6.28
N THR A 181 12.89 -9.91 -6.42
CA THR A 181 12.37 -9.10 -5.30
C THR A 181 11.80 -9.98 -4.20
N GLN A 182 11.15 -11.10 -4.53
CA GLN A 182 10.68 -12.06 -3.54
C GLN A 182 11.83 -12.64 -2.72
N ARG A 183 12.91 -13.06 -3.36
CA ARG A 183 14.12 -13.55 -2.64
C ARG A 183 14.69 -12.47 -1.72
N LEU A 184 14.67 -11.19 -2.13
CA LEU A 184 15.07 -10.08 -1.28
C LEU A 184 14.19 -9.96 -0.03
N VAL A 185 12.84 -10.06 -0.20
CA VAL A 185 11.89 -10.05 0.91
C VAL A 185 12.07 -11.27 1.81
N ASP A 186 12.26 -12.45 1.25
CA ASP A 186 12.43 -13.68 2.03
C ASP A 186 13.70 -13.64 2.88
N ARG A 187 14.75 -12.96 2.40
CA ARG A 187 16.03 -12.87 3.08
C ARG A 187 16.12 -11.73 4.09
N PHE A 188 15.55 -10.57 3.77
CA PHE A 188 15.75 -9.31 4.49
C PHE A 188 14.45 -8.69 5.03
N GLY A 189 13.28 -9.24 4.69
CA GLY A 189 12.00 -8.77 5.21
C GLY A 189 11.88 -9.03 6.71
N GLU A 190 11.20 -8.12 7.40
CA GLU A 190 10.89 -8.25 8.83
C GLU A 190 9.59 -9.05 9.01
N ASP A 191 9.57 -10.02 9.91
CA ASP A 191 8.37 -10.79 10.21
C ASP A 191 7.31 -9.90 10.89
N LEU A 192 6.06 -10.08 10.49
CA LEU A 192 4.91 -9.37 11.05
C LEU A 192 3.76 -10.34 11.33
N GLN A 193 3.28 -10.34 12.57
CA GLN A 193 2.09 -11.09 12.96
C GLN A 193 0.83 -10.34 12.50
N THR A 194 -0.01 -10.97 11.71
CA THR A 194 -1.29 -10.42 11.24
C THR A 194 -2.40 -11.48 11.31
N PRO A 195 -3.68 -11.07 11.38
CA PRO A 195 -4.81 -12.02 11.28
C PRO A 195 -5.03 -12.55 9.86
N ILE A 196 -4.32 -12.04 8.86
CA ILE A 196 -4.40 -12.45 7.46
C ILE A 196 -3.22 -13.38 7.17
N ALA A 197 -3.49 -14.68 7.05
CA ALA A 197 -2.48 -15.73 6.97
C ALA A 197 -1.41 -15.50 5.86
N GLN A 198 -1.78 -14.80 4.78
CA GLN A 198 -0.87 -14.51 3.67
C GLN A 198 0.01 -13.27 3.89
N LEU A 199 -0.30 -12.42 4.89
CA LEU A 199 0.44 -11.20 5.21
C LEU A 199 1.33 -11.43 6.42
N THR A 200 2.57 -11.81 6.21
CA THR A 200 3.49 -12.30 7.26
C THR A 200 4.79 -11.53 7.34
N ARG A 201 5.08 -10.65 6.36
CA ARG A 201 6.34 -9.94 6.28
C ARG A 201 6.16 -8.49 5.86
N LEU A 202 7.03 -7.62 6.35
CA LEU A 202 7.24 -6.28 5.83
C LEU A 202 8.33 -6.30 4.75
N PHE A 203 8.22 -5.41 3.78
CA PHE A 203 9.30 -5.17 2.83
C PHE A 203 10.57 -4.72 3.59
N PRO A 204 11.79 -5.10 3.16
CA PRO A 204 13.03 -4.69 3.80
C PRO A 204 13.13 -3.16 3.96
N SER A 205 13.54 -2.70 5.13
CA SER A 205 13.77 -1.27 5.36
C SER A 205 15.04 -0.76 4.69
N ALA A 206 15.13 0.56 4.51
CA ALA A 206 16.35 1.20 4.03
C ALA A 206 17.54 0.87 4.94
N GLN A 207 17.36 0.90 6.27
CA GLN A 207 18.40 0.53 7.23
C GLN A 207 18.96 -0.87 6.94
N VAL A 208 18.09 -1.87 6.82
CA VAL A 208 18.51 -3.26 6.56
C VAL A 208 19.23 -3.40 5.22
N LEU A 209 18.76 -2.71 4.17
CA LEU A 209 19.40 -2.79 2.85
C LEU A 209 20.69 -1.98 2.76
N ALA A 210 20.85 -0.91 3.54
CA ALA A 210 22.11 -0.18 3.66
C ALA A 210 23.19 -1.02 4.37
N GLU A 211 22.78 -1.77 5.40
CA GLU A 211 23.66 -2.65 6.18
C GLU A 211 23.95 -3.98 5.47
N ALA A 212 23.14 -4.39 4.51
CA ALA A 212 23.31 -5.61 3.73
C ALA A 212 24.50 -5.49 2.77
N SER A 213 25.70 -5.47 3.34
CA SER A 213 26.98 -5.40 2.62
C SER A 213 27.47 -6.77 2.17
N GLY A 214 28.21 -6.85 1.09
CA GLY A 214 28.92 -8.05 0.63
C GLY A 214 28.04 -9.04 -0.15
N ASP A 215 28.32 -10.34 0.03
CA ASP A 215 27.75 -11.42 -0.80
C ASP A 215 26.26 -11.72 -0.58
N GLY A 216 25.63 -11.16 0.45
CA GLY A 216 24.24 -11.44 0.77
C GLY A 216 23.26 -11.21 -0.39
N PRO A 217 23.19 -10.00 -0.99
CA PRO A 217 22.37 -9.74 -2.18
C PRO A 217 22.84 -10.50 -3.45
N GLY A 218 24.15 -10.78 -3.57
CA GLY A 218 24.72 -11.56 -4.66
C GLY A 218 24.22 -13.00 -4.70
N GLN A 219 24.05 -13.62 -3.56
CA GLN A 219 23.50 -14.98 -3.42
C GLN A 219 22.04 -15.07 -3.88
N LEU A 220 21.32 -13.94 -3.95
CA LEU A 220 19.96 -13.86 -4.45
C LEU A 220 19.85 -13.75 -5.98
N GLY A 221 20.99 -13.71 -6.68
CA GLY A 221 21.05 -13.49 -8.12
C GLY A 221 20.94 -12.01 -8.52
N ILE A 222 21.18 -11.08 -7.59
CA ILE A 222 21.21 -9.64 -7.87
C ILE A 222 22.62 -9.27 -8.34
N VAL A 223 22.75 -8.78 -9.56
CA VAL A 223 24.05 -8.36 -10.12
C VAL A 223 24.64 -7.18 -9.34
N LYS A 224 25.98 -7.11 -9.25
CA LYS A 224 26.71 -6.16 -8.41
C LYS A 224 26.29 -4.69 -8.63
N GLN A 225 26.08 -4.29 -9.88
CA GLN A 225 25.63 -2.92 -10.20
C GLN A 225 24.29 -2.57 -9.51
N ARG A 226 23.32 -3.48 -9.49
CA ARG A 226 22.02 -3.28 -8.82
C ARG A 226 22.18 -3.29 -7.29
N GLN A 227 23.07 -4.13 -6.76
CA GLN A 227 23.39 -4.12 -5.32
C GLN A 227 23.93 -2.76 -4.89
N THR A 228 24.88 -2.21 -5.63
CA THR A 228 25.44 -0.89 -5.39
C THR A 228 24.38 0.20 -5.47
N ALA A 229 23.50 0.15 -6.48
CA ALA A 229 22.42 1.12 -6.64
C ALA A 229 21.39 1.05 -5.49
N ILE A 230 21.03 -0.16 -5.04
CA ILE A 230 20.12 -0.34 -3.90
C ILE A 230 20.77 0.16 -2.60
N GLY A 231 22.04 -0.14 -2.37
CA GLY A 231 22.77 0.36 -1.20
C GLY A 231 22.89 1.89 -1.20
N ALA A 232 23.19 2.50 -2.36
CA ALA A 232 23.23 3.96 -2.51
C ALA A 232 21.86 4.61 -2.25
N LEU A 233 20.78 4.03 -2.82
CA LEU A 233 19.42 4.47 -2.55
C LEU A 233 19.07 4.36 -1.06
N ALA A 234 19.40 3.24 -0.44
CA ALA A 234 19.10 3.00 0.98
C ALA A 234 19.80 4.03 1.87
N ASN A 235 21.08 4.32 1.61
CA ASN A 235 21.83 5.35 2.35
C ASN A 235 21.32 6.78 2.09
N ALA A 236 20.74 7.05 0.92
CA ALA A 236 20.24 8.38 0.59
C ALA A 236 18.89 8.74 1.26
N VAL A 237 18.16 7.74 1.77
CA VAL A 237 16.85 7.94 2.45
C VAL A 237 16.91 7.78 3.96
N LEU A 238 18.09 7.45 4.53
CA LEU A 238 18.37 7.42 5.97
C LEU A 238 18.77 8.81 6.47
#